data_99b611ba4f3ae1c6d75238d4f00eba41
#
_entry.id   99b611ba4f3ae1c6d75238d4f00eba41
#
_cell.length_a   1.000
_cell.length_b   1.000
_cell.length_c   1.000
_cell.angle_alpha   90.00
_cell.angle_beta   90.00
_cell.angle_gamma   90.00
#
_symmetry.space_group_name_H-M   'P 1'
#
loop_
_entity.id
_entity.type
_entity.pdbx_description
1 polymer ?
#
loop_
_entity_poly.entity_id
_entity_poly.type
_entity_poly.pdbx_seq_one_letter_code
_entity_poly.pdbx_strand_id
1 'polypeptide(L)'
;MIVGVARFSLRLEGVRSLKEKRGQVRTVLDRLRQRFHLSAAEVGALDAHGRAELGLAVVSNERAHTERMLQRVLRTAASYGVGTVEDVRVELVPMGELARGRGIPSSGRDPFGGSWAALD
;
A
#
# COMPACT_ATOMS: atom_id res chain seq x y z
N MET A 1 -5.34 -12.15 13.02
CA MET A 1 -4.69 -11.00 12.38
C MET A 1 -5.35 -10.73 11.04
N ILE A 2 -5.64 -9.49 10.77
CA ILE A 2 -6.18 -9.06 9.49
C ILE A 2 -5.13 -8.23 8.78
N VAL A 3 -4.90 -8.52 7.51
CA VAL A 3 -4.08 -7.68 6.65
C VAL A 3 -5.02 -6.93 5.71
N GLY A 4 -4.98 -5.61 5.78
CA GLY A 4 -5.72 -4.77 4.85
C GLY A 4 -4.78 -4.24 3.79
N VAL A 5 -5.15 -4.37 2.52
CA VAL A 5 -4.37 -3.83 1.42
C VAL A 5 -5.26 -2.95 0.55
N ALA A 6 -4.67 -1.89 0.05
CA ALA A 6 -5.34 -1.00 -0.89
C ALA A 6 -4.38 -0.62 -2.01
N ARG A 7 -4.94 -0.46 -3.19
CA ARG A 7 -4.19 0.02 -4.35
C ARG A 7 -5.03 1.08 -5.05
N PHE A 8 -4.39 2.15 -5.48
CA PHE A 8 -5.07 3.20 -6.22
C PHE A 8 -4.12 3.86 -7.21
N SER A 9 -4.69 4.45 -8.24
CA SER A 9 -3.95 5.28 -9.18
C SER A 9 -4.04 6.73 -8.75
N LEU A 10 -2.95 7.45 -8.91
CA LEU A 10 -2.88 8.88 -8.70
C LEU A 10 -2.60 9.52 -10.04
N ARG A 11 -3.57 10.23 -10.59
CA ARG A 11 -3.40 10.95 -11.85
C ARG A 11 -2.78 12.30 -11.56
N LEU A 12 -1.64 12.56 -12.19
CA LEU A 12 -0.83 13.76 -11.95
C LEU A 12 -0.88 14.64 -13.20
N GLU A 13 -1.44 15.83 -13.07
CA GLU A 13 -1.49 16.79 -14.17
C GLU A 13 -0.34 17.79 -14.06
N GLY A 14 0.19 18.19 -15.22
CA GLY A 14 1.25 19.19 -15.27
C GLY A 14 2.63 18.71 -14.88
N VAL A 15 2.81 17.43 -14.64
CA VAL A 15 4.11 16.86 -14.32
C VAL A 15 4.89 16.65 -15.61
N ARG A 16 6.12 17.16 -15.68
CA ARG A 16 6.93 17.21 -16.90
C ARG A 16 8.06 16.21 -16.94
N SER A 17 8.38 15.56 -15.82
CA SER A 17 9.51 14.64 -15.74
C SER A 17 9.27 13.58 -14.68
N LEU A 18 10.01 12.48 -14.76
CA LEU A 18 9.99 11.45 -13.73
C LEU A 18 10.53 11.98 -12.40
N LYS A 19 11.48 12.87 -12.42
CA LYS A 19 12.02 13.48 -11.20
C LYS A 19 10.94 14.28 -10.47
N GLU A 20 10.18 15.09 -11.19
CA GLU A 20 9.09 15.87 -10.63
C GLU A 20 7.99 14.94 -10.08
N LYS A 21 7.63 13.89 -10.83
CA LYS A 21 6.68 12.89 -10.38
C LYS A 21 7.14 12.23 -9.08
N ARG A 22 8.40 11.78 -9.00
CA ARG A 22 8.94 11.14 -7.80
C ARG A 22 8.85 12.04 -6.57
N GLY A 23 9.08 13.33 -6.75
CA GLY A 23 8.92 14.30 -5.67
C GLY A 23 7.50 14.40 -5.16
N GLN A 24 6.52 14.45 -6.06
CA GLN A 24 5.10 14.51 -5.71
C GLN A 24 4.63 13.21 -5.05
N VAL A 25 5.00 12.08 -5.61
CA VAL A 25 4.66 10.76 -5.04
C VAL A 25 5.26 10.61 -3.65
N ARG A 26 6.52 10.98 -3.47
CA ARG A 26 7.18 10.94 -2.15
C ARG A 26 6.43 11.77 -1.14
N THR A 27 5.97 12.95 -1.52
CA THR A 27 5.19 13.83 -0.63
C THR A 27 3.94 13.11 -0.12
N VAL A 28 3.18 12.47 -1.00
CA VAL A 28 1.98 11.74 -0.62
C VAL A 28 2.32 10.57 0.30
N LEU A 29 3.31 9.76 -0.09
CA LEU A 29 3.70 8.58 0.69
C LEU A 29 4.21 8.96 2.07
N ASP A 30 5.06 9.97 2.17
CA ASP A 30 5.63 10.41 3.44
C ASP A 30 4.54 10.96 4.37
N ARG A 31 3.60 11.73 3.85
CA ARG A 31 2.48 12.25 4.64
C ARG A 31 1.61 11.13 5.19
N LEU A 32 1.31 10.12 4.36
CA LEU A 32 0.52 8.98 4.81
C LEU A 32 1.25 8.18 5.88
N ARG A 33 2.55 7.95 5.70
CA ARG A 33 3.37 7.22 6.68
C ARG A 33 3.48 7.97 8.02
N GLN A 34 3.53 9.29 7.99
CA GLN A 34 3.60 10.10 9.20
C GLN A 34 2.28 10.11 9.97
N ARG A 35 1.17 10.04 9.26
CA ARG A 35 -0.15 10.14 9.88
C ARG A 35 -0.73 8.80 10.30
N PHE A 36 -0.39 7.72 9.61
CA PHE A 36 -0.95 6.39 9.84
C PHE A 36 0.15 5.35 9.98
N HIS A 37 -0.12 4.32 10.78
CA HIS A 37 0.75 3.16 10.87
C HIS A 37 0.48 2.25 9.69
N LEU A 38 1.19 2.45 8.60
CA LEU A 38 1.02 1.66 7.39
C LEU A 38 2.34 1.54 6.63
N SER A 39 2.37 0.57 5.74
CA SER A 39 3.39 0.44 4.72
C SER A 39 2.82 0.97 3.41
N ALA A 40 3.56 1.80 2.71
CA ALA A 40 3.11 2.38 1.45
C ALA A 40 4.26 2.49 0.46
N ALA A 41 3.97 2.26 -0.81
CA ALA A 41 4.96 2.32 -1.87
C ALA A 41 4.32 2.61 -3.21
N GLU A 42 5.11 3.11 -4.14
CA GLU A 42 4.73 3.14 -5.55
C GLU A 42 4.90 1.73 -6.12
N VAL A 43 3.83 1.16 -6.67
CA VAL A 43 3.79 -0.26 -7.06
C VAL A 43 3.59 -0.50 -8.56
N GLY A 44 3.40 0.54 -9.34
CA GLY A 44 3.22 0.42 -10.79
C GLY A 44 3.34 1.77 -11.48
N ALA A 45 3.29 1.75 -12.81
CA ALA A 45 3.41 2.94 -13.66
C ALA A 45 4.70 3.72 -13.40
N LEU A 46 5.79 3.02 -13.06
CA LEU A 46 7.03 3.64 -12.61
C LEU A 46 7.67 4.55 -13.66
N ASP A 47 7.46 4.26 -14.92
CA ASP A 47 8.04 5.02 -16.04
C ASP A 47 7.08 6.07 -16.62
N ALA A 48 5.86 6.17 -16.09
CA ALA A 48 4.89 7.16 -16.53
C ALA A 48 4.97 8.39 -15.63
N HIS A 49 5.02 9.60 -16.18
CA HIS A 49 5.01 10.80 -15.33
C HIS A 49 3.64 11.41 -15.10
N GLY A 50 2.65 11.03 -15.88
CA GLY A 50 1.26 11.50 -15.68
C GLY A 50 0.44 10.64 -14.72
N ARG A 51 0.98 9.53 -14.24
CA ARG A 51 0.26 8.59 -13.38
C ARG A 51 1.22 7.85 -12.46
N ALA A 52 0.77 7.62 -11.25
CA ALA A 52 1.44 6.73 -10.30
C ALA A 52 0.45 5.69 -9.80
N GLU A 53 0.91 4.49 -9.48
CA GLU A 53 0.11 3.50 -8.80
C GLU A 53 0.70 3.24 -7.42
N LEU A 54 -0.10 3.47 -6.40
CA LEU A 54 0.31 3.38 -5.00
C LEU A 54 -0.34 2.19 -4.33
N GLY A 55 0.43 1.50 -3.51
CA GLY A 55 -0.04 0.38 -2.70
C GLY A 55 0.14 0.69 -1.22
N LEU A 56 -0.82 0.25 -0.43
CA LEU A 56 -0.84 0.41 1.04
C LEU A 56 -1.09 -0.93 1.68
N ALA A 57 -0.49 -1.16 2.85
CA ALA A 57 -0.80 -2.31 3.66
C ALA A 57 -0.86 -1.92 5.13
N VAL A 58 -1.85 -2.45 5.84
CA VAL A 58 -2.04 -2.26 7.28
C VAL A 58 -2.30 -3.61 7.93
N VAL A 59 -1.92 -3.73 9.20
CA VAL A 59 -2.15 -4.91 10.00
C VAL A 59 -3.02 -4.53 11.19
N SER A 60 -4.01 -5.34 11.49
CA SER A 60 -4.93 -5.11 12.61
C SER A 60 -5.44 -6.44 13.15
N ASN A 61 -6.08 -6.41 14.30
CA ASN A 61 -6.75 -7.57 14.87
C ASN A 61 -8.27 -7.54 14.66
N GLU A 62 -8.80 -6.51 14.03
CA GLU A 62 -10.25 -6.33 13.85
C GLU A 62 -10.57 -5.89 12.42
N ARG A 63 -11.46 -6.65 11.76
CA ARG A 63 -11.82 -6.42 10.36
C ARG A 63 -12.49 -5.06 10.14
N ALA A 64 -13.49 -4.73 10.95
CA ALA A 64 -14.23 -3.48 10.77
C ALA A 64 -13.34 -2.26 10.97
N HIS A 65 -12.44 -2.32 11.94
CA HIS A 65 -11.47 -1.26 12.18
C HIS A 65 -10.53 -1.07 10.99
N THR A 66 -10.03 -2.17 10.42
CA THR A 66 -9.14 -2.16 9.26
C THR A 66 -9.83 -1.51 8.06
N GLU A 67 -11.09 -1.86 7.82
CA GLU A 67 -11.86 -1.31 6.72
C GLU A 67 -12.04 0.21 6.88
N ARG A 68 -12.44 0.66 8.05
CA ARG A 68 -12.59 2.10 8.33
C ARG A 68 -11.27 2.86 8.18
N MET A 69 -10.18 2.25 8.64
CA MET A 69 -8.85 2.84 8.55
C MET A 69 -8.44 3.02 7.08
N LEU A 70 -8.61 2.01 6.25
CA LEU A 70 -8.27 2.11 4.83
C LEU A 70 -9.09 3.18 4.12
N GLN A 71 -10.39 3.25 4.40
CA GLN A 71 -11.25 4.29 3.84
C GLN A 71 -10.78 5.69 4.25
N ARG A 72 -10.40 5.85 5.50
CA ARG A 72 -9.87 7.12 6.01
C ARG A 72 -8.55 7.49 5.34
N VAL A 73 -7.66 6.52 5.16
CA VAL A 73 -6.38 6.72 4.48
C VAL A 73 -6.59 7.20 3.04
N LEU A 74 -7.51 6.56 2.32
CA LEU A 74 -7.80 6.92 0.93
C LEU A 74 -8.39 8.34 0.82
N ARG A 75 -9.32 8.71 1.72
CA ARG A 75 -9.85 10.07 1.75
C ARG A 75 -8.78 11.09 2.08
N THR A 76 -7.88 10.76 2.98
CA THR A 76 -6.78 11.62 3.36
C THR A 76 -5.83 11.84 2.19
N ALA A 77 -5.48 10.78 1.47
CA ALA A 77 -4.64 10.87 0.27
C ALA A 77 -5.27 11.80 -0.78
N ALA A 78 -6.57 11.66 -1.01
CA ALA A 78 -7.29 12.51 -1.95
C ALA A 78 -7.29 13.98 -1.51
N SER A 79 -7.32 14.24 -0.20
CA SER A 79 -7.36 15.60 0.34
C SER A 79 -6.05 16.37 0.18
N TYR A 80 -4.95 15.69 -0.10
CA TYR A 80 -3.66 16.38 -0.25
C TYR A 80 -3.56 17.23 -1.52
N GLY A 81 -4.43 16.98 -2.49
CA GLY A 81 -4.47 17.79 -3.70
C GLY A 81 -3.26 17.62 -4.62
N VAL A 82 -2.46 16.59 -4.44
CA VAL A 82 -1.28 16.33 -5.26
C VAL A 82 -1.69 15.77 -6.62
N GLY A 83 -2.77 15.03 -6.66
CA GLY A 83 -3.33 14.47 -7.88
C GLY A 83 -4.73 13.95 -7.63
N THR A 84 -5.31 13.30 -8.62
CA THR A 84 -6.65 12.73 -8.52
C THR A 84 -6.55 11.23 -8.23
N VAL A 85 -7.17 10.80 -7.14
CA VAL A 85 -7.23 9.38 -6.76
C VAL A 85 -8.28 8.68 -7.62
N GLU A 86 -7.86 7.60 -8.28
CA GLU A 86 -8.70 6.80 -9.19
C GLU A 86 -8.46 5.31 -8.98
N ASP A 87 -9.35 4.47 -9.50
CA ASP A 87 -9.19 3.01 -9.59
C ASP A 87 -8.84 2.37 -8.25
N VAL A 88 -9.59 2.72 -7.22
CA VAL A 88 -9.36 2.22 -5.87
C VAL A 88 -9.76 0.76 -5.76
N ARG A 89 -8.87 -0.07 -5.19
CA ARG A 89 -9.14 -1.46 -4.85
C ARG A 89 -8.73 -1.70 -3.41
N VAL A 90 -9.58 -2.42 -2.66
CA VAL A 90 -9.33 -2.72 -1.24
C VAL A 90 -9.63 -4.19 -1.01
N GLU A 91 -8.74 -4.87 -0.30
CA GLU A 91 -8.94 -6.24 0.16
C GLU A 91 -8.59 -6.37 1.62
N LEU A 92 -9.37 -7.15 2.35
CA LEU A 92 -9.10 -7.52 3.74
C LEU A 92 -8.88 -9.03 3.78
N VAL A 93 -7.72 -9.45 4.26
CA VAL A 93 -7.32 -10.85 4.22
C VAL A 93 -6.99 -11.33 5.63
N PRO A 94 -7.73 -12.33 6.16
CA PRO A 94 -7.36 -12.98 7.41
C PRO A 94 -6.09 -13.80 7.22
N MET A 95 -5.25 -13.86 8.24
CA MET A 95 -4.00 -14.61 8.22
C MET A 95 -4.20 -16.09 7.82
N GLY A 96 -5.25 -16.69 8.33
CA GLY A 96 -5.54 -18.10 8.01
C GLY A 96 -5.77 -18.35 6.53
N GLU A 97 -6.38 -17.43 5.81
CA GLU A 97 -6.57 -17.55 4.37
C GLU A 97 -5.26 -17.40 3.61
N LEU A 98 -4.40 -16.49 4.04
CA LEU A 98 -3.08 -16.35 3.44
C LEU A 98 -2.28 -17.63 3.54
N ALA A 99 -2.27 -18.25 4.73
CA ALA A 99 -1.53 -19.46 4.96
C ALA A 99 -2.05 -20.63 4.12
N ARG A 100 -3.38 -20.76 3.99
CA ARG A 100 -3.99 -21.86 3.26
C ARG A 100 -4.01 -21.66 1.75
N GLY A 101 -4.22 -20.44 1.31
CA GLY A 101 -4.43 -20.16 -0.11
C GLY A 101 -3.17 -20.01 -0.94
N ARG A 102 -2.02 -19.83 -0.32
CA ARG A 102 -0.80 -19.49 -1.03
C ARG A 102 0.34 -20.49 -0.88
N GLY A 103 0.08 -21.65 -0.32
CA GLY A 103 1.11 -22.65 -0.18
C GLY A 103 2.23 -22.29 0.78
N ILE A 104 1.97 -21.40 1.73
CA ILE A 104 2.92 -21.12 2.80
C ILE A 104 3.07 -22.41 3.62
N PRO A 105 4.31 -22.93 3.79
CA PRO A 105 4.48 -24.21 4.45
C PRO A 105 3.95 -24.19 5.88
N SER A 106 3.08 -25.14 6.21
CA SER A 106 2.55 -25.31 7.56
C SER A 106 3.59 -25.85 8.54
N SER A 107 4.71 -26.35 8.03
CA SER A 107 5.80 -26.89 8.83
C SER A 107 6.65 -25.82 9.52
N GLY A 108 6.35 -24.58 9.33
CA GLY A 108 7.17 -23.49 9.87
C GLY A 108 8.45 -23.22 9.11
N ARG A 109 8.66 -23.90 8.01
CA ARG A 109 9.83 -23.65 7.17
C ARG A 109 9.67 -22.31 6.45
N ASP A 110 10.74 -21.53 6.45
CA ASP A 110 10.76 -20.25 5.77
C ASP A 110 10.62 -20.44 4.25
N PRO A 111 9.56 -19.90 3.61
CA PRO A 111 9.35 -20.03 2.18
C PRO A 111 10.37 -19.26 1.34
N PHE A 112 11.17 -18.40 1.97
CA PHE A 112 12.16 -17.57 1.27
C PHE A 112 13.59 -18.04 1.53
N GLY A 113 13.79 -19.30 1.92
CA GLY A 113 15.12 -19.87 2.03
C GLY A 113 15.79 -19.70 3.38
N GLY A 114 15.04 -19.53 4.43
CA GLY A 114 15.57 -19.48 5.80
C GLY A 114 16.26 -18.19 6.17
N SER A 115 15.97 -17.11 5.48
CA SER A 115 16.66 -15.84 5.70
C SER A 115 16.00 -14.91 6.71
N TRP A 116 14.80 -15.22 7.19
CA TRP A 116 14.06 -14.33 8.08
C TRP A 116 14.82 -13.99 9.36
N ALA A 117 15.43 -14.99 9.98
CA ALA A 117 16.15 -14.80 11.21
C ALA A 117 17.46 -14.00 11.01
N ALA A 118 17.94 -13.90 9.79
CA ALA A 118 19.17 -13.19 9.46
C ALA A 118 18.94 -11.72 9.14
N LEU A 119 17.70 -11.26 9.12
CA LEU A 119 17.36 -9.87 8.78
C LEU A 119 17.39 -8.93 9.98
N ASP A 120 17.70 -9.42 11.13
CA ASP A 120 17.77 -8.59 12.35
C ASP A 120 18.97 -7.66 12.36
#